data_7a6208b1efe333a0f7d1b54d41122019
#
_entry.id   7a6208b1efe333a0f7d1b54d41122019
#
_cell.length_a   1.000
_cell.length_b   1.000
_cell.length_c   1.000
_cell.angle_alpha   90.00
_cell.angle_beta   90.00
_cell.angle_gamma   90.00
#
_symmetry.space_group_name_H-M   'P 1'
#
loop_
_entity.id
_entity.type
_entity.pdbx_description
1 polymer ?
#
loop_
_entity_poly.entity_id
_entity_poly.type
_entity_poly.pdbx_seq_one_letter_code
_entity_poly.pdbx_strand_id
1 'polypeptide(L)'
;MDRSQSLNAPPYFDGSNYAFWKVRMRAFLCSIDESVWDAVEIGWTRPEAAKSTWDKAALAASNANSKALNAIFCSVSPNEFHRISHITIAKEAWEILKTTYEGTKKVKDTKLQMLTTRFEELKMSEDESFDSFYGKLNEVVVSKFNLGEKTEDSKIVRKIL
;
A
#
# COMPACT_ATOMS: atom_id res chain seq x y z
N MET A 1 15.72 17.79 -4.30
CA MET A 1 16.17 16.97 -5.44
C MET A 1 14.97 16.23 -6.01
N ASP A 2 14.61 16.64 -7.19
CA ASP A 2 13.53 15.98 -7.93
C ASP A 2 14.05 14.59 -8.34
N ARG A 3 13.62 13.57 -7.62
CA ARG A 3 13.91 12.20 -8.03
C ARG A 3 13.05 11.91 -9.24
N SER A 4 13.61 12.08 -10.42
CA SER A 4 12.99 11.62 -11.65
C SER A 4 12.60 10.15 -11.44
N GLN A 5 11.30 9.89 -11.40
CA GLN A 5 10.79 8.58 -11.10
C GLN A 5 10.99 7.70 -12.34
N SER A 6 12.09 6.96 -12.34
CA SER A 6 12.34 5.96 -13.36
C SER A 6 11.26 4.87 -13.28
N LEU A 7 10.68 4.51 -14.42
CA LEU A 7 9.77 3.35 -14.51
C LEU A 7 10.44 2.04 -14.12
N ASN A 8 11.76 2.01 -14.11
CA ASN A 8 12.58 0.83 -13.79
C ASN A 8 13.05 0.79 -12.33
N ALA A 9 12.73 1.80 -11.53
CA ALA A 9 13.08 1.86 -10.12
C ALA A 9 11.83 1.79 -9.24
N PRO A 10 11.88 1.03 -8.13
CA PRO A 10 10.76 0.99 -7.20
C PRO A 10 10.51 2.37 -6.57
N PRO A 11 9.23 2.72 -6.27
CA PRO A 11 8.93 3.96 -5.57
C PRO A 11 9.55 3.95 -4.17
N TYR A 12 10.14 5.09 -3.78
CA TYR A 12 10.80 5.21 -2.49
C TYR A 12 9.83 5.47 -1.34
N PHE A 13 10.10 4.84 -0.20
CA PHE A 13 9.31 4.96 1.03
C PHE A 13 10.22 5.29 2.22
N ASP A 14 9.94 6.39 2.90
CA ASP A 14 10.69 6.90 4.04
C ASP A 14 9.91 6.85 5.38
N GLY A 15 8.76 6.21 5.37
CA GLY A 15 7.84 6.17 6.51
C GLY A 15 6.68 7.18 6.41
N SER A 16 6.71 8.08 5.45
CA SER A 16 5.64 9.05 5.19
C SER A 16 4.78 8.62 4.00
N ASN A 17 3.49 8.98 4.05
CA ASN A 17 2.55 8.75 2.96
C ASN A 17 2.50 7.29 2.46
N TYR A 18 2.33 6.36 3.39
CA TYR A 18 2.28 4.92 3.12
C TYR A 18 1.21 4.55 2.09
N ALA A 19 0.02 5.12 2.18
CA ALA A 19 -1.09 4.81 1.27
C ALA A 19 -0.74 5.11 -0.20
N PHE A 20 -0.04 6.20 -0.45
CA PHE A 20 0.45 6.57 -1.78
C PHE A 20 1.54 5.60 -2.27
N TRP A 21 2.53 5.30 -1.42
CA TRP A 21 3.58 4.35 -1.75
C TRP A 21 3.03 2.95 -2.04
N LYS A 22 2.13 2.46 -1.21
CA LYS A 22 1.51 1.13 -1.33
C LYS A 22 0.91 0.88 -2.72
N VAL A 23 0.14 1.83 -3.22
CA VAL A 23 -0.51 1.72 -4.54
C VAL A 23 0.53 1.69 -5.65
N ARG A 24 1.52 2.57 -5.59
CA ARG A 24 2.58 2.65 -6.59
C ARG A 24 3.50 1.45 -6.55
N MET A 25 3.84 0.96 -5.37
CA MET A 25 4.68 -0.23 -5.20
C MET A 25 3.98 -1.48 -5.74
N ARG A 26 2.68 -1.64 -5.49
CA ARG A 26 1.89 -2.72 -6.11
C ARG A 26 1.96 -2.66 -7.63
N ALA A 27 1.71 -1.51 -8.21
CA ALA A 27 1.79 -1.32 -9.66
C ALA A 27 3.19 -1.65 -10.20
N PHE A 28 4.23 -1.26 -9.48
CA PHE A 28 5.61 -1.58 -9.84
C PHE A 28 5.87 -3.09 -9.84
N LEU A 29 5.45 -3.80 -8.80
CA LEU A 29 5.61 -5.25 -8.70
C LEU A 29 4.86 -5.99 -9.81
N CYS A 30 3.61 -5.60 -10.10
CA CYS A 30 2.84 -6.13 -11.23
C CYS A 30 3.54 -5.88 -12.57
N SER A 31 4.21 -4.75 -12.74
CA SER A 31 4.93 -4.41 -13.97
C SER A 31 6.17 -5.27 -14.22
N ILE A 32 6.76 -5.83 -13.17
CA ILE A 32 7.87 -6.78 -13.31
C ILE A 32 7.33 -8.10 -13.87
N ASP A 33 6.35 -8.68 -13.21
CA ASP A 33 5.64 -9.89 -13.59
C ASP A 33 4.47 -10.11 -12.61
N GLU A 34 3.36 -10.64 -13.10
CA GLU A 34 2.20 -10.96 -12.22
C GLU A 34 2.59 -11.94 -11.11
N SER A 35 3.49 -12.89 -11.38
CA SER A 35 3.98 -13.83 -10.37
C SER A 35 4.72 -13.14 -9.21
N VAL A 36 5.35 -12.00 -9.46
CA VAL A 36 6.05 -11.21 -8.43
C VAL A 36 5.04 -10.59 -7.46
N TRP A 37 3.94 -10.05 -7.97
CA TRP A 37 2.85 -9.58 -7.11
C TRP A 37 2.16 -10.74 -6.38
N ASP A 38 1.93 -11.87 -7.04
CA ASP A 38 1.35 -13.06 -6.41
C ASP A 38 2.18 -13.55 -5.21
N ALA A 39 3.49 -13.45 -5.29
CA ALA A 39 4.38 -13.77 -4.16
C ALA A 39 4.13 -12.88 -2.92
N VAL A 40 3.67 -11.65 -3.11
CA VAL A 40 3.30 -10.73 -2.04
C VAL A 40 1.86 -10.95 -1.59
N GLU A 41 0.92 -11.05 -2.50
CA GLU A 41 -0.50 -11.15 -2.21
C GLU A 41 -0.89 -12.52 -1.66
N ILE A 42 -0.52 -13.57 -2.36
CA ILE A 42 -0.82 -14.97 -1.99
C ILE A 42 0.25 -15.50 -1.03
N GLY A 43 1.49 -15.17 -1.30
CA GLY A 43 2.65 -15.62 -0.55
C GLY A 43 3.38 -16.79 -1.20
N TRP A 44 4.49 -17.15 -0.59
CA TRP A 44 5.32 -18.28 -1.02
C TRP A 44 5.81 -19.03 0.22
N THR A 45 5.79 -20.35 0.13
CA THR A 45 6.36 -21.23 1.15
C THR A 45 7.50 -22.01 0.54
N ARG A 46 8.68 -21.93 1.19
CA ARG A 46 9.83 -22.72 0.73
C ARG A 46 9.52 -24.21 0.81
N PRO A 47 9.69 -24.98 -0.29
CA PRO A 47 9.55 -26.43 -0.23
C PRO A 47 10.56 -27.06 0.75
N GLU A 48 10.12 -28.08 1.47
CA GLU A 48 11.02 -28.82 2.41
C GLU A 48 12.05 -29.66 1.67
N ALA A 49 11.74 -30.09 0.44
CA ALA A 49 12.65 -30.85 -0.40
C ALA A 49 13.92 -30.06 -0.75
N ALA A 50 15.02 -30.76 -0.95
CA ALA A 50 16.28 -30.13 -1.35
C ALA A 50 16.09 -29.33 -2.65
N LYS A 51 16.69 -28.15 -2.73
CA LYS A 51 16.55 -27.24 -3.90
C LYS A 51 16.93 -27.90 -5.22
N SER A 52 17.89 -28.83 -5.18
CA SER A 52 18.31 -29.61 -6.36
C SER A 52 17.20 -30.49 -6.96
N THR A 53 16.15 -30.78 -6.19
CA THR A 53 15.01 -31.61 -6.62
C THR A 53 13.81 -30.78 -7.06
N TRP A 54 13.90 -29.44 -6.98
CA TRP A 54 12.79 -28.58 -7.35
C TRP A 54 12.58 -28.60 -8.86
N ASP A 55 11.31 -28.67 -9.25
CA ASP A 55 10.92 -28.53 -10.64
C ASP A 55 10.98 -27.07 -11.11
N LYS A 56 10.71 -26.86 -12.38
CA LYS A 56 10.73 -25.52 -12.98
C LYS A 56 9.72 -24.56 -12.32
N ALA A 57 8.55 -25.05 -11.94
CA ALA A 57 7.52 -24.25 -11.31
C ALA A 57 7.94 -23.82 -9.88
N ALA A 58 8.53 -24.71 -9.10
CA ALA A 58 9.04 -24.41 -7.78
C ALA A 58 10.18 -23.38 -7.81
N LEU A 59 11.10 -23.50 -8.77
CA LEU A 59 12.18 -22.52 -9.00
C LEU A 59 11.63 -21.16 -9.42
N ALA A 60 10.64 -21.11 -10.32
CA ALA A 60 10.01 -19.88 -10.74
C ALA A 60 9.31 -19.15 -9.58
N ALA A 61 8.59 -19.89 -8.73
CA ALA A 61 7.94 -19.33 -7.54
C ALA A 61 8.95 -18.75 -6.53
N SER A 62 10.06 -19.45 -6.30
CA SER A 62 11.16 -18.97 -5.46
C SER A 62 11.79 -17.68 -6.03
N ASN A 63 12.01 -17.64 -7.34
CA ASN A 63 12.55 -16.45 -8.00
C ASN A 63 11.58 -15.26 -7.92
N ALA A 64 10.28 -15.49 -8.05
CA ALA A 64 9.27 -14.46 -7.90
C ALA A 64 9.29 -13.85 -6.48
N ASN A 65 9.37 -14.68 -5.46
CA ASN A 65 9.54 -14.22 -4.08
C ASN A 65 10.80 -13.38 -3.91
N SER A 66 11.93 -13.83 -4.44
CA SER A 66 13.21 -13.12 -4.35
C SER A 66 13.16 -11.76 -5.06
N LYS A 67 12.54 -11.69 -6.22
CA LYS A 67 12.36 -10.42 -6.97
C LYS A 67 11.48 -9.44 -6.19
N ALA A 68 10.38 -9.92 -5.64
CA ALA A 68 9.47 -9.09 -4.83
C ALA A 68 10.18 -8.57 -3.58
N LEU A 69 10.87 -9.44 -2.85
CA LEU A 69 11.59 -9.08 -1.63
C LEU A 69 12.69 -8.06 -1.91
N ASN A 70 13.48 -8.28 -2.96
CA ASN A 70 14.53 -7.34 -3.34
C ASN A 70 13.95 -5.96 -3.72
N ALA A 71 12.85 -5.93 -4.48
CA ALA A 71 12.18 -4.68 -4.84
C ALA A 71 11.70 -3.93 -3.58
N ILE A 72 11.12 -4.62 -2.61
CA ILE A 72 10.71 -4.04 -1.34
C ILE A 72 11.93 -3.49 -0.58
N PHE A 73 13.00 -4.25 -0.46
CA PHE A 73 14.22 -3.82 0.21
C PHE A 73 14.84 -2.58 -0.42
N CYS A 74 14.87 -2.51 -1.76
CA CYS A 74 15.41 -1.37 -2.49
C CYS A 74 14.51 -0.12 -2.42
N SER A 75 13.24 -0.28 -2.08
CA SER A 75 12.25 0.80 -2.06
C SER A 75 12.19 1.57 -0.74
N VAL A 76 12.77 1.06 0.32
CA VAL A 76 12.61 1.61 1.67
C VAL A 76 13.87 2.32 2.18
N SER A 77 13.67 3.28 3.09
CA SER A 77 14.77 3.94 3.79
C SER A 77 15.49 2.98 4.74
N PRO A 78 16.72 3.30 5.20
CA PRO A 78 17.44 2.47 6.16
C PRO A 78 16.64 2.16 7.44
N ASN A 79 15.89 3.13 7.95
CA ASN A 79 15.04 2.92 9.13
C ASN A 79 13.95 1.88 8.90
N GLU A 80 13.30 1.93 7.75
CA GLU A 80 12.27 0.96 7.38
C GLU A 80 12.88 -0.39 7.03
N PHE A 81 14.03 -0.40 6.39
CA PHE A 81 14.77 -1.62 6.08
C PHE A 81 15.10 -2.44 7.33
N HIS A 82 15.48 -1.80 8.44
CA HIS A 82 15.77 -2.50 9.68
C HIS A 82 14.60 -3.33 10.20
N ARG A 83 13.36 -2.93 9.92
CA ARG A 83 12.17 -3.66 10.34
C ARG A 83 11.99 -4.98 9.60
N ILE A 84 12.46 -5.08 8.37
CA ILE A 84 12.20 -6.19 7.45
C ILE A 84 13.46 -6.91 6.98
N SER A 85 14.65 -6.45 7.36
CA SER A 85 15.94 -6.97 6.86
C SER A 85 16.17 -8.46 7.12
N HIS A 86 15.56 -9.01 8.13
CA HIS A 86 15.68 -10.43 8.50
C HIS A 86 14.63 -11.32 7.82
N ILE A 87 13.71 -10.75 7.06
CA ILE A 87 12.62 -11.46 6.40
C ILE A 87 13.09 -12.04 5.08
N THR A 88 12.68 -13.27 4.79
CA THR A 88 13.01 -13.99 3.54
C THR A 88 11.80 -14.22 2.63
N ILE A 89 10.60 -13.88 3.10
CA ILE A 89 9.33 -14.05 2.40
C ILE A 89 8.71 -12.68 2.15
N ALA A 90 8.52 -12.35 0.87
CA ALA A 90 8.04 -11.04 0.45
C ALA A 90 6.70 -10.65 1.08
N LYS A 91 5.76 -11.59 1.19
CA LYS A 91 4.47 -11.36 1.86
C LYS A 91 4.64 -10.92 3.31
N GLU A 92 5.53 -11.55 4.06
CA GLU A 92 5.79 -11.18 5.47
C GLU A 92 6.36 -9.77 5.58
N ALA A 93 7.32 -9.40 4.73
CA ALA A 93 7.87 -8.05 4.69
C ALA A 93 6.78 -7.01 4.39
N TRP A 94 5.92 -7.30 3.42
CA TRP A 94 4.79 -6.45 3.07
C TRP A 94 3.81 -6.27 4.24
N GLU A 95 3.45 -7.37 4.91
CA GLU A 95 2.52 -7.33 6.06
C GLU A 95 3.10 -6.60 7.27
N ILE A 96 4.41 -6.67 7.51
CA ILE A 96 5.07 -5.88 8.56
C ILE A 96 4.94 -4.39 8.28
N LEU A 97 5.22 -3.93 7.07
CA LEU A 97 5.06 -2.53 6.68
C LEU A 97 3.60 -2.09 6.75
N LYS A 98 2.70 -2.91 6.23
CA LYS A 98 1.26 -2.67 6.27
C LYS A 98 0.74 -2.51 7.71
N THR A 99 1.07 -3.43 8.59
CA THR A 99 0.65 -3.38 9.99
C THR A 99 1.25 -2.17 10.71
N THR A 100 2.49 -1.83 10.42
CA THR A 100 3.16 -0.67 11.02
C THR A 100 2.46 0.64 10.66
N TYR A 101 2.02 0.81 9.41
CA TYR A 101 1.49 2.09 8.91
C TYR A 101 -0.03 2.15 8.79
N GLU A 102 -0.70 1.06 8.54
CA GLU A 102 -2.18 0.99 8.56
C GLU A 102 -2.73 0.56 9.92
N GLY A 103 -1.93 -0.17 10.69
CA GLY A 103 -2.32 -0.74 11.97
C GLY A 103 -3.10 -2.05 11.84
N THR A 104 -3.53 -2.53 13.01
CA THR A 104 -4.39 -3.71 13.11
C THR A 104 -5.80 -3.40 12.60
N LYS A 105 -6.63 -4.44 12.41
CA LYS A 105 -8.05 -4.28 12.03
C LYS A 105 -8.79 -3.31 12.95
N LYS A 106 -8.56 -3.43 14.26
CA LYS A 106 -9.20 -2.54 15.26
C LYS A 106 -8.81 -1.07 15.05
N VAL A 107 -7.53 -0.80 14.77
CA VAL A 107 -7.04 0.55 14.50
C VAL A 107 -7.61 1.09 13.21
N LYS A 108 -7.71 0.25 12.16
CA LYS A 108 -8.35 0.63 10.90
C LYS A 108 -9.81 0.98 11.09
N ASP A 109 -10.56 0.17 11.82
CA ASP A 109 -11.99 0.40 12.09
C ASP A 109 -12.19 1.72 12.85
N THR A 110 -11.34 2.01 13.82
CA THR A 110 -11.36 3.29 14.56
C THR A 110 -11.07 4.47 13.64
N LYS A 111 -10.06 4.37 12.77
CA LYS A 111 -9.75 5.42 11.79
C LYS A 111 -10.88 5.64 10.80
N LEU A 112 -11.52 4.56 10.31
CA LEU A 112 -12.67 4.64 9.42
C LEU A 112 -13.85 5.34 10.10
N GLN A 113 -14.12 5.03 11.37
CA GLN A 113 -15.18 5.67 12.13
C GLN A 113 -14.92 7.17 12.31
N MET A 114 -13.70 7.55 12.62
CA MET A 114 -13.30 8.97 12.73
C MET A 114 -13.48 9.70 11.39
N LEU A 115 -13.10 9.09 10.29
CA LEU A 115 -13.26 9.66 8.95
C LEU A 115 -14.73 9.75 8.55
N THR A 116 -15.55 8.78 8.91
CA THR A 116 -17.00 8.81 8.67
C THR A 116 -17.65 9.95 9.44
N THR A 117 -17.30 10.16 10.70
CA THR A 117 -17.76 11.29 11.51
C THR A 117 -17.34 12.61 10.89
N ARG A 118 -16.06 12.72 10.48
CA ARG A 118 -15.55 13.93 9.82
C ARG A 118 -16.30 14.22 8.49
N PHE A 119 -16.59 13.18 7.72
CA PHE A 119 -17.40 13.32 6.50
C PHE A 119 -18.79 13.83 6.79
N GLU A 120 -19.46 13.33 7.83
CA GLU A 120 -20.81 13.75 8.22
C GLU A 120 -20.84 15.20 8.71
N GLU A 121 -19.83 15.61 9.47
CA GLU A 121 -19.71 16.96 10.03
C GLU A 121 -19.24 18.01 9.01
N LEU A 122 -18.62 17.58 7.91
CA LEU A 122 -18.05 18.47 6.92
C LEU A 122 -19.14 19.30 6.23
N LYS A 123 -19.07 20.62 6.37
CA LYS A 123 -19.95 21.59 5.72
C LYS A 123 -19.12 22.76 5.22
N MET A 124 -19.53 23.28 4.08
CA MET A 124 -18.94 24.49 3.51
C MET A 124 -19.33 25.69 4.37
N SER A 125 -18.35 26.49 4.81
CA SER A 125 -18.60 27.73 5.53
C SER A 125 -18.91 28.88 4.56
N GLU A 126 -19.57 29.94 5.05
CA GLU A 126 -19.99 31.08 4.23
C GLU A 126 -18.82 31.78 3.51
N ASP A 127 -17.65 31.82 4.16
CA ASP A 127 -16.43 32.47 3.63
C ASP A 127 -15.50 31.50 2.91
N GLU A 128 -15.88 30.24 2.75
CA GLU A 128 -15.03 29.21 2.14
C GLU A 128 -15.27 29.10 0.63
N SER A 129 -14.18 29.03 -0.14
CA SER A 129 -14.30 28.73 -1.57
C SER A 129 -14.71 27.27 -1.82
N PHE A 130 -15.41 27.03 -2.92
CA PHE A 130 -15.77 25.67 -3.33
C PHE A 130 -14.54 24.77 -3.48
N ASP A 131 -13.46 25.28 -4.05
CA ASP A 131 -12.23 24.50 -4.25
C ASP A 131 -11.61 24.07 -2.91
N SER A 132 -11.62 24.95 -1.92
CA SER A 132 -11.15 24.63 -0.56
C SER A 132 -12.00 23.55 0.11
N PHE A 133 -13.32 23.69 0.03
CA PHE A 133 -14.27 22.71 0.57
C PHE A 133 -14.15 21.36 -0.15
N TYR A 134 -14.10 21.37 -1.48
CA TYR A 134 -13.94 20.16 -2.28
C TYR A 134 -12.63 19.44 -1.98
N GLY A 135 -11.55 20.18 -1.77
CA GLY A 135 -10.25 19.62 -1.34
C GLY A 135 -10.34 18.85 -0.04
N LYS A 136 -11.00 19.42 0.98
CA LYS A 136 -11.25 18.75 2.27
C LYS A 136 -12.13 17.51 2.13
N LEU A 137 -13.20 17.61 1.35
CA LEU A 137 -14.12 16.51 1.07
C LEU A 137 -13.39 15.36 0.38
N ASN A 138 -12.63 15.67 -0.66
CA ASN A 138 -11.86 14.70 -1.42
C ASN A 138 -10.79 14.01 -0.56
N GLU A 139 -10.10 14.74 0.31
CA GLU A 139 -9.13 14.17 1.26
C GLU A 139 -9.77 13.09 2.14
N VAL A 140 -10.97 13.36 2.68
CA VAL A 140 -11.69 12.39 3.51
C VAL A 140 -12.13 11.18 2.69
N VAL A 141 -12.68 11.39 1.50
CA VAL A 141 -13.12 10.32 0.59
C VAL A 141 -11.96 9.40 0.20
N VAL A 142 -10.82 9.97 -0.18
CA VAL A 142 -9.61 9.22 -0.56
C VAL A 142 -9.05 8.47 0.64
N SER A 143 -9.00 9.09 1.83
CA SER A 143 -8.54 8.45 3.06
C SER A 143 -9.39 7.25 3.43
N LYS A 144 -10.72 7.34 3.31
CA LYS A 144 -11.64 6.21 3.51
C LYS A 144 -11.39 5.10 2.50
N PHE A 145 -11.24 5.45 1.23
CA PHE A 145 -10.94 4.49 0.16
C PHE A 145 -9.64 3.73 0.41
N ASN A 146 -8.59 4.40 0.86
CA ASN A 146 -7.30 3.78 1.20
C ASN A 146 -7.40 2.79 2.37
N LEU A 147 -8.38 2.95 3.24
CA LEU A 147 -8.69 2.01 4.31
C LEU A 147 -9.72 0.92 3.90
N GLY A 148 -10.08 0.88 2.61
CA GLY A 148 -10.94 -0.16 2.04
C GLY A 148 -12.43 0.17 1.99
N GLU A 149 -12.82 1.42 2.29
CA GLU A 149 -14.22 1.86 2.22
C GLU A 149 -14.45 2.88 1.12
N LYS A 150 -15.20 2.48 0.09
CA LYS A 150 -15.62 3.39 -0.98
C LYS A 150 -16.86 4.19 -0.55
N THR A 151 -16.78 5.52 -0.66
CA THR A 151 -17.93 6.40 -0.47
C THR A 151 -18.76 6.45 -1.75
N GLU A 152 -20.06 6.25 -1.65
CA GLU A 152 -20.97 6.34 -2.79
C GLU A 152 -21.02 7.76 -3.36
N ASP A 153 -21.03 7.87 -4.69
CA ASP A 153 -21.08 9.15 -5.40
C ASP A 153 -22.30 10.00 -4.99
N SER A 154 -23.43 9.34 -4.73
CA SER A 154 -24.64 9.98 -4.24
C SER A 154 -24.46 10.72 -2.91
N LYS A 155 -23.65 10.15 -2.02
CA LYS A 155 -23.33 10.77 -0.72
C LYS A 155 -22.39 11.96 -0.89
N ILE A 156 -21.45 11.86 -1.83
CA ILE A 156 -20.51 12.95 -2.15
C ILE A 156 -21.30 14.14 -2.76
N VAL A 157 -22.19 13.87 -3.72
CA VAL A 157 -23.01 14.90 -4.36
C VAL A 157 -23.89 15.62 -3.34
N ARG A 158 -24.51 14.90 -2.40
CA ARG A 158 -25.31 15.53 -1.33
C ARG A 158 -24.51 16.44 -0.41
N LYS A 159 -23.21 16.22 -0.30
CA LYS A 159 -22.33 17.11 0.50
C LYS A 159 -21.99 18.39 -0.23
N ILE A 160 -21.99 18.35 -1.56
CA ILE A 160 -21.68 19.50 -2.43
C ILE A 160 -22.90 20.41 -2.60
N LEU A 161 -24.10 19.83 -2.65
CA LEU A 161 -25.35 20.56 -2.80
C LEU A 161 -25.87 21.07 -1.45
#